data_12b8c83795aac99484c5d6ef7d00c499
#
_entry.id   12b8c83795aac99484c5d6ef7d00c499
#
_cell.length_a   1.000
_cell.length_b   1.000
_cell.length_c   1.000
_cell.angle_alpha   90.00
_cell.angle_beta   90.00
_cell.angle_gamma   90.00
#
_symmetry.space_group_name_H-M   'P 1'
#
loop_
_entity.id
_entity.type
_entity.pdbx_description
1 polymer ?
#
loop_
_entity_poly.entity_id
_entity_poly.type
_entity_poly.pdbx_seq_one_letter_code
_entity_poly.pdbx_strand_id
1 'polypeptide(L)'
;MRFAIIAPPVPTQQWKKELEQLAPEIKLVIGTDTDHAEDVVCAMVWKQKRGALTKFKNLKLIFSMGAGVDHILEDDTIPKQIPICRVVDPQMAFSMSNYILMAVLNHHRSFYDFQKAKQKKHWAQFDFQERQFSIGVLGTGFLGMDAATKLHHLGFSVLG
;
A
#
# COMPACT_ATOMS: atom_id res chain seq x y z
N MET A 1 24.30 -13.03 6.87
CA MET A 1 23.55 -12.26 5.85
C MET A 1 23.19 -10.93 6.47
N ARG A 2 23.36 -9.81 5.75
CA ARG A 2 23.11 -8.47 6.31
C ARG A 2 22.05 -7.74 5.49
N PHE A 3 21.10 -7.12 6.17
CA PHE A 3 20.02 -6.35 5.57
C PHE A 3 20.13 -4.88 5.99
N ALA A 4 19.88 -3.96 5.05
CA ALA A 4 19.77 -2.53 5.33
C ALA A 4 18.31 -2.10 5.42
N ILE A 5 17.97 -1.24 6.38
CA ILE A 5 16.66 -0.60 6.48
C ILE A 5 16.84 0.88 6.15
N ILE A 6 16.23 1.33 5.06
CA ILE A 6 16.33 2.71 4.55
C ILE A 6 14.93 3.27 4.35
N ALA A 7 14.36 3.81 5.40
CA ALA A 7 13.00 4.33 5.41
C ALA A 7 12.94 5.67 6.16
N PRO A 8 13.48 6.77 5.61
CA PRO A 8 13.63 8.03 6.32
C PRO A 8 12.36 8.58 6.99
N PRO A 9 11.15 8.38 6.42
CA PRO A 9 9.92 8.87 7.04
C PRO A 9 9.37 7.98 8.16
N VAL A 10 9.96 6.79 8.40
CA VAL A 10 9.44 5.78 9.33
C VAL A 10 10.40 5.59 10.49
N PRO A 11 9.92 5.41 11.73
CA PRO A 11 10.78 5.09 12.88
C PRO A 11 11.36 3.67 12.72
N THR A 12 12.56 3.60 12.15
CA THR A 12 13.23 2.34 11.77
C THR A 12 13.71 1.51 12.95
N GLN A 13 13.86 2.10 14.14
CA GLN A 13 14.33 1.40 15.34
C GLN A 13 13.36 0.33 15.84
N GLN A 14 12.05 0.61 15.75
CA GLN A 14 11.04 -0.39 16.10
C GLN A 14 11.08 -1.57 15.14
N TRP A 15 11.16 -1.33 13.83
CA TRP A 15 11.33 -2.37 12.81
C TRP A 15 12.58 -3.22 13.05
N LYS A 16 13.68 -2.56 13.40
CA LYS A 16 14.92 -3.27 13.73
C LYS A 16 14.71 -4.22 14.90
N LYS A 17 14.14 -3.74 16.00
CA LYS A 17 13.90 -4.55 17.20
C LYS A 17 13.02 -5.78 16.91
N GLU A 18 11.93 -5.61 16.18
CA GLU A 18 11.01 -6.70 15.85
C GLU A 18 11.65 -7.72 14.90
N LEU A 19 12.38 -7.26 13.89
CA LEU A 19 13.08 -8.14 12.95
C LEU A 19 14.21 -8.91 13.63
N GLU A 20 14.95 -8.32 14.56
CA GLU A 20 15.98 -9.00 15.34
C GLU A 20 15.39 -10.10 16.25
N GLN A 21 14.14 -9.95 16.70
CA GLN A 21 13.43 -10.99 17.44
C GLN A 21 12.91 -12.11 16.54
N LEU A 22 12.38 -11.77 15.37
CA LEU A 22 11.77 -12.73 14.44
C LEU A 22 12.81 -13.51 13.62
N ALA A 23 13.96 -12.91 13.35
CA ALA A 23 15.00 -13.47 12.50
C ALA A 23 16.40 -13.08 13.03
N PRO A 24 16.83 -13.63 14.19
CA PRO A 24 18.06 -13.25 14.87
C PRO A 24 19.33 -13.55 14.06
N GLU A 25 19.23 -14.43 13.07
CA GLU A 25 20.32 -14.76 12.14
C GLU A 25 20.62 -13.63 11.14
N ILE A 26 19.70 -12.66 10.97
CA ILE A 26 19.86 -11.53 10.05
C ILE A 26 20.50 -10.36 10.80
N LYS A 27 21.65 -9.91 10.34
CA LYS A 27 22.29 -8.70 10.88
C LYS A 27 21.69 -7.49 10.21
N LEU A 28 21.13 -6.57 10.99
CA LEU A 28 20.46 -5.37 10.49
C LEU A 28 21.34 -4.12 10.62
N VAL A 29 21.33 -3.28 9.58
CA VAL A 29 21.90 -1.93 9.59
C VAL A 29 20.82 -0.91 9.26
N ILE A 30 20.89 0.27 9.88
CA ILE A 30 19.94 1.37 9.64
C ILE A 30 20.63 2.42 8.76
N GLY A 31 19.94 2.81 7.69
CA GLY A 31 20.47 3.82 6.76
C GLY A 31 21.49 3.29 5.78
N THR A 32 22.20 4.21 5.15
CA THR A 32 23.20 3.92 4.11
C THR A 32 24.63 4.11 4.59
N ASP A 33 24.83 4.72 5.74
CA ASP A 33 26.16 4.97 6.30
C ASP A 33 26.56 3.81 7.20
N THR A 34 27.37 2.91 6.64
CA THR A 34 27.81 1.68 7.31
C THR A 34 29.16 1.22 6.74
N ASP A 35 30.04 0.83 7.63
CA ASP A 35 31.32 0.17 7.29
C ASP A 35 31.12 -1.23 6.68
N HIS A 36 29.88 -1.70 6.67
CA HIS A 36 29.50 -3.03 6.19
C HIS A 36 28.67 -2.99 4.89
N ALA A 37 28.82 -1.95 4.09
CA ALA A 37 28.04 -1.78 2.86
C ALA A 37 28.19 -2.97 1.88
N GLU A 38 29.38 -3.57 1.82
CA GLU A 38 29.65 -4.73 0.96
C GLU A 38 28.97 -6.02 1.41
N ASP A 39 28.63 -6.14 2.71
CA ASP A 39 27.95 -7.31 3.27
C ASP A 39 26.43 -7.27 3.05
N VAL A 40 25.89 -6.12 2.63
CA VAL A 40 24.44 -5.94 2.48
C VAL A 40 23.97 -6.63 1.21
N VAL A 41 23.08 -7.60 1.39
CA VAL A 41 22.49 -8.37 0.28
C VAL A 41 21.01 -8.10 0.08
N CYS A 42 20.34 -7.48 1.05
CA CYS A 42 18.94 -7.07 0.95
C CYS A 42 18.77 -5.66 1.51
N ALA A 43 17.97 -4.84 0.83
CA ALA A 43 17.58 -3.52 1.30
C ALA A 43 16.06 -3.44 1.47
N MET A 44 15.61 -3.18 2.70
CA MET A 44 14.22 -2.85 3.01
C MET A 44 14.06 -1.34 2.91
N VAL A 45 13.23 -0.86 1.99
CA VAL A 45 13.17 0.56 1.64
C VAL A 45 11.77 1.13 1.70
N TRP A 46 11.69 2.42 2.08
CA TRP A 46 10.49 3.22 1.94
C TRP A 46 10.85 4.68 1.71
N LYS A 47 10.51 5.21 0.53
CA LYS A 47 10.79 6.59 0.12
C LYS A 47 12.27 6.98 0.32
N GLN A 48 13.17 6.07 0.00
CA GLN A 48 14.61 6.30 0.01
C GLN A 48 15.00 7.43 -0.98
N LYS A 49 16.08 8.11 -0.69
CA LYS A 49 16.66 9.09 -1.63
C LYS A 49 17.20 8.37 -2.87
N ARG A 50 17.09 9.01 -4.03
CA ARG A 50 17.70 8.54 -5.27
C ARG A 50 19.20 8.27 -5.04
N GLY A 51 19.67 7.15 -5.55
CA GLY A 51 21.05 6.71 -5.40
C GLY A 51 21.41 6.15 -4.03
N ALA A 52 20.48 6.09 -3.08
CA ALA A 52 20.76 5.58 -1.73
C ALA A 52 21.30 4.14 -1.72
N LEU A 53 20.92 3.33 -2.70
CA LEU A 53 21.29 1.92 -2.78
C LEU A 53 22.62 1.67 -3.51
N THR A 54 23.23 2.68 -4.15
CA THR A 54 24.44 2.52 -4.95
C THR A 54 25.67 2.08 -4.14
N LYS A 55 25.64 2.31 -2.82
CA LYS A 55 26.70 1.88 -1.90
C LYS A 55 26.73 0.35 -1.72
N PHE A 56 25.62 -0.34 -1.92
CA PHE A 56 25.50 -1.78 -1.66
C PHE A 56 25.81 -2.59 -2.93
N LYS A 57 27.08 -2.82 -3.17
CA LYS A 57 27.58 -3.47 -4.40
C LYS A 57 27.09 -4.92 -4.57
N ASN A 58 26.79 -5.61 -3.47
CA ASN A 58 26.37 -7.01 -3.43
C ASN A 58 24.85 -7.18 -3.21
N LEU A 59 24.07 -6.11 -3.45
CA LEU A 59 22.62 -6.14 -3.29
C LEU A 59 21.96 -7.14 -4.26
N LYS A 60 21.18 -8.06 -3.72
CA LYS A 60 20.49 -9.15 -4.45
C LYS A 60 18.98 -9.03 -4.41
N LEU A 61 18.43 -8.25 -3.47
CA LEU A 61 17.00 -8.10 -3.27
C LEU A 61 16.69 -6.71 -2.72
N ILE A 62 15.63 -6.11 -3.24
CA ILE A 62 15.03 -4.90 -2.68
C ILE A 62 13.63 -5.26 -2.19
N PHE A 63 13.31 -4.87 -0.97
CA PHE A 63 12.01 -5.08 -0.38
C PHE A 63 11.35 -3.73 -0.08
N SER A 64 10.22 -3.44 -0.74
CA SER A 64 9.39 -2.29 -0.39
C SER A 64 8.67 -2.56 0.93
N MET A 65 8.83 -1.68 1.90
CA MET A 65 8.14 -1.76 3.20
C MET A 65 6.65 -1.37 3.08
N GLY A 66 6.18 -1.05 1.89
CA GLY A 66 4.81 -0.77 1.57
C GLY A 66 4.30 -1.59 0.39
N ALA A 67 3.02 -1.39 0.04
CA ALA A 67 2.39 -2.06 -1.10
C ALA A 67 2.82 -1.46 -2.45
N GLY A 68 3.17 -0.17 -2.50
CA GLY A 68 3.67 0.50 -3.69
C GLY A 68 5.16 0.30 -3.89
N VAL A 69 5.61 0.35 -5.14
CA VAL A 69 7.02 0.22 -5.55
C VAL A 69 7.51 1.38 -6.41
N ASP A 70 6.66 2.38 -6.66
CA ASP A 70 6.94 3.52 -7.55
C ASP A 70 8.23 4.23 -7.15
N HIS A 71 8.40 4.51 -5.86
CA HIS A 71 9.59 5.15 -5.29
C HIS A 71 10.89 4.35 -5.47
N ILE A 72 10.80 3.05 -5.84
CA ILE A 72 11.95 2.22 -6.18
C ILE A 72 12.18 2.26 -7.69
N LEU A 73 11.10 2.17 -8.48
CA LEU A 73 11.16 2.15 -9.94
C LEU A 73 11.58 3.50 -10.54
N GLU A 74 11.33 4.60 -9.83
CA GLU A 74 11.75 5.95 -10.21
C GLU A 74 13.26 6.18 -10.01
N ASP A 75 13.94 5.33 -9.25
CA ASP A 75 15.39 5.43 -9.05
C ASP A 75 16.15 4.67 -10.15
N ASP A 76 16.54 5.40 -11.19
CA ASP A 76 17.29 4.89 -12.34
C ASP A 76 18.72 4.43 -12.02
N THR A 77 19.20 4.69 -10.80
CA THR A 77 20.51 4.19 -10.33
C THR A 77 20.45 2.74 -9.86
N ILE A 78 19.24 2.18 -9.69
CA ILE A 78 19.05 0.79 -9.27
C ILE A 78 19.19 -0.13 -10.49
N PRO A 79 20.09 -1.13 -10.44
CA PRO A 79 20.22 -2.11 -11.52
C PRO A 79 18.94 -2.89 -11.74
N LYS A 80 18.44 -2.91 -12.98
CA LYS A 80 17.14 -3.52 -13.36
C LYS A 80 17.04 -5.02 -13.10
N GLN A 81 18.17 -5.71 -12.96
CA GLN A 81 18.23 -7.14 -12.68
C GLN A 81 17.98 -7.49 -11.22
N ILE A 82 17.99 -6.51 -10.30
CA ILE A 82 17.72 -6.78 -8.88
C ILE A 82 16.22 -6.94 -8.69
N PRO A 83 15.75 -8.10 -8.21
CA PRO A 83 14.34 -8.32 -7.96
C PRO A 83 13.80 -7.40 -6.86
N ILE A 84 12.56 -6.95 -7.05
CA ILE A 84 11.84 -6.10 -6.09
C ILE A 84 10.67 -6.90 -5.54
N CYS A 85 10.61 -7.05 -4.22
CA CYS A 85 9.46 -7.57 -3.49
C CYS A 85 8.71 -6.43 -2.80
N ARG A 86 7.46 -6.67 -2.46
CA ARG A 86 6.61 -5.70 -1.75
C ARG A 86 5.74 -6.38 -0.70
N VAL A 87 5.19 -5.58 0.21
CA VAL A 87 4.18 -6.07 1.15
C VAL A 87 2.88 -6.39 0.41
N VAL A 88 2.33 -7.56 0.70
CA VAL A 88 0.96 -7.95 0.34
C VAL A 88 0.27 -8.36 1.63
N ASP A 89 -0.63 -7.49 2.12
CA ASP A 89 -1.25 -7.65 3.43
C ASP A 89 -2.78 -7.75 3.26
N PRO A 90 -3.40 -8.89 3.65
CA PRO A 90 -4.85 -9.04 3.63
C PRO A 90 -5.61 -8.01 4.47
N GLN A 91 -5.03 -7.54 5.58
CA GLN A 91 -5.65 -6.52 6.41
C GLN A 91 -5.72 -5.16 5.71
N MET A 92 -4.72 -4.85 4.89
CA MET A 92 -4.75 -3.65 4.03
C MET A 92 -5.88 -3.76 2.99
N ALA A 93 -6.04 -4.93 2.35
CA ALA A 93 -7.13 -5.16 1.40
C ALA A 93 -8.49 -5.02 2.09
N PHE A 94 -8.66 -5.63 3.27
CA PHE A 94 -9.88 -5.51 4.06
C PHE A 94 -10.21 -4.05 4.40
N SER A 95 -9.24 -3.30 4.92
CA SER A 95 -9.44 -1.90 5.30
C SER A 95 -9.77 -1.00 4.10
N MET A 96 -9.07 -1.19 2.98
CA MET A 96 -9.31 -0.44 1.75
C MET A 96 -10.68 -0.77 1.16
N SER A 97 -11.08 -2.03 1.13
CA SER A 97 -12.40 -2.42 0.65
C SER A 97 -13.51 -1.82 1.50
N ASN A 98 -13.39 -1.80 2.81
CA ASN A 98 -14.38 -1.16 3.69
C ASN A 98 -14.53 0.33 3.39
N TYR A 99 -13.42 1.03 3.12
CA TYR A 99 -13.46 2.43 2.71
C TYR A 99 -14.18 2.62 1.37
N ILE A 100 -13.88 1.77 0.39
CA ILE A 100 -14.53 1.79 -0.93
C ILE A 100 -16.03 1.50 -0.80
N LEU A 101 -16.41 0.48 -0.05
CA LEU A 101 -17.81 0.14 0.21
C LEU A 101 -18.55 1.31 0.85
N MET A 102 -17.97 1.94 1.86
CA MET A 102 -18.55 3.12 2.50
C MET A 102 -18.79 4.24 1.48
N ALA A 103 -17.82 4.54 0.63
CA ALA A 103 -17.93 5.60 -0.37
C ALA A 103 -19.02 5.29 -1.40
N VAL A 104 -19.04 4.06 -1.92
CA VAL A 104 -20.04 3.60 -2.90
C VAL A 104 -21.45 3.62 -2.29
N LEU A 105 -21.63 3.09 -1.08
CA LEU A 105 -22.92 3.06 -0.41
C LEU A 105 -23.43 4.46 -0.07
N ASN A 106 -22.55 5.36 0.37
CA ASN A 106 -22.92 6.76 0.61
C ASN A 106 -23.43 7.44 -0.67
N HIS A 107 -22.79 7.18 -1.80
CA HIS A 107 -23.24 7.68 -3.10
C HIS A 107 -24.57 7.03 -3.51
N HIS A 108 -24.65 5.71 -3.45
CA HIS A 108 -25.84 4.93 -3.82
C HIS A 108 -27.06 5.35 -3.02
N ARG A 109 -26.92 5.62 -1.73
CA ARG A 109 -28.00 6.00 -0.82
C ARG A 109 -28.22 7.50 -0.71
N SER A 110 -27.62 8.33 -1.58
CA SER A 110 -27.74 9.80 -1.56
C SER A 110 -27.44 10.41 -0.19
N PHE A 111 -26.51 9.81 0.57
CA PHE A 111 -26.20 10.21 1.94
C PHE A 111 -25.85 11.70 2.04
N TYR A 112 -25.07 12.21 1.13
CA TYR A 112 -24.66 13.63 1.14
C TYR A 112 -25.82 14.59 0.87
N ASP A 113 -26.80 14.18 0.07
CA ASP A 113 -27.98 15.01 -0.20
C ASP A 113 -28.89 15.05 1.02
N PHE A 114 -29.07 13.93 1.71
CA PHE A 114 -29.76 13.90 3.01
C PHE A 114 -29.04 14.73 4.06
N GLN A 115 -27.72 14.72 4.10
CA GLN A 115 -26.96 15.56 5.02
C GLN A 115 -27.18 17.06 4.75
N LYS A 116 -27.20 17.47 3.48
CA LYS A 116 -27.52 18.86 3.10
C LYS A 116 -28.94 19.24 3.48
N ALA A 117 -29.91 18.36 3.24
CA ALA A 117 -31.30 18.59 3.63
C ALA A 117 -31.45 18.74 5.15
N LYS A 118 -30.78 17.88 5.92
CA LYS A 118 -30.74 17.94 7.40
C LYS A 118 -30.18 19.28 7.90
N GLN A 119 -29.10 19.79 7.32
CA GLN A 119 -28.54 21.08 7.67
C GLN A 119 -29.54 22.23 7.45
N LYS A 120 -30.36 22.12 6.41
CA LYS A 120 -31.43 23.09 6.08
C LYS A 120 -32.72 22.84 6.87
N LYS A 121 -32.75 21.87 7.79
CA LYS A 121 -33.93 21.42 8.54
C LYS A 121 -35.11 21.06 7.60
N HIS A 122 -34.77 20.54 6.43
CA HIS A 122 -35.74 20.13 5.40
C HIS A 122 -35.88 18.62 5.38
N TRP A 123 -37.13 18.11 5.50
CA TRP A 123 -37.44 16.70 5.31
C TRP A 123 -37.51 16.42 3.81
N ALA A 124 -36.41 15.94 3.25
CA ALA A 124 -36.36 15.59 1.85
C ALA A 124 -36.83 14.16 1.63
N GLN A 125 -37.75 13.95 0.68
CA GLN A 125 -38.10 12.66 0.13
C GLN A 125 -37.52 12.60 -1.29
N PHE A 126 -36.56 11.71 -1.49
CA PHE A 126 -36.02 11.45 -2.82
C PHE A 126 -36.74 10.20 -3.35
N ASP A 127 -37.16 10.23 -4.61
CA ASP A 127 -37.60 9.03 -5.30
C ASP A 127 -36.46 8.04 -5.39
N PHE A 128 -36.48 7.06 -4.53
CA PHE A 128 -35.56 5.93 -4.56
C PHE A 128 -36.00 4.94 -5.64
N GLN A 129 -35.73 5.27 -6.89
CA GLN A 129 -35.47 4.21 -7.83
C GLN A 129 -34.04 3.72 -7.51
N GLU A 130 -33.90 2.45 -7.15
CA GLU A 130 -32.59 1.85 -7.00
C GLU A 130 -31.81 2.12 -8.28
N ARG A 131 -30.94 3.12 -8.20
CA ARG A 131 -30.12 3.50 -9.34
C ARG A 131 -29.18 2.34 -9.62
N GLN A 132 -29.51 1.56 -10.64
CA GLN A 132 -28.60 0.58 -11.17
C GLN A 132 -27.48 1.36 -11.85
N PHE A 133 -26.32 1.39 -11.26
CA PHE A 133 -25.10 1.88 -11.89
C PHE A 133 -24.02 0.80 -11.82
N SER A 134 -23.19 0.78 -12.84
CA SER A 134 -22.03 -0.09 -12.87
C SER A 134 -20.84 0.59 -12.20
N ILE A 135 -20.03 -0.18 -11.52
CA ILE A 135 -18.83 0.29 -10.84
C ILE A 135 -17.62 -0.21 -11.62
N GLY A 136 -16.83 0.74 -12.15
CA GLY A 136 -15.54 0.42 -12.76
C GLY A 136 -14.43 0.33 -11.70
N VAL A 137 -13.66 -0.74 -11.71
CA VAL A 137 -12.48 -0.91 -10.87
C VAL A 137 -11.23 -0.87 -11.75
N LEU A 138 -10.51 0.25 -11.70
CA LEU A 138 -9.28 0.40 -12.45
C LEU A 138 -8.13 -0.29 -11.72
N GLY A 139 -7.71 -1.44 -12.24
CA GLY A 139 -6.69 -2.29 -11.65
C GLY A 139 -7.28 -3.38 -10.74
N THR A 140 -7.35 -4.60 -11.28
CA THR A 140 -7.87 -5.81 -10.61
C THR A 140 -6.76 -6.64 -9.97
N GLY A 141 -5.76 -5.98 -9.38
CA GLY A 141 -4.76 -6.62 -8.53
C GLY A 141 -5.35 -6.99 -7.16
N PHE A 142 -4.47 -7.29 -6.19
CA PHE A 142 -4.85 -7.79 -4.87
C PHE A 142 -5.93 -6.93 -4.16
N LEU A 143 -5.75 -5.61 -4.13
CA LEU A 143 -6.70 -4.69 -3.50
C LEU A 143 -7.98 -4.51 -4.32
N GLY A 144 -7.84 -4.30 -5.63
CA GLY A 144 -8.99 -4.05 -6.50
C GLY A 144 -9.89 -5.27 -6.63
N MET A 145 -9.33 -6.49 -6.68
CA MET A 145 -10.10 -7.72 -6.73
C MET A 145 -10.90 -7.96 -5.44
N ASP A 146 -10.31 -7.69 -4.26
CA ASP A 146 -11.01 -7.82 -2.98
C ASP A 146 -12.20 -6.84 -2.91
N ALA A 147 -12.01 -5.59 -3.33
CA ALA A 147 -13.08 -4.60 -3.38
C ALA A 147 -14.16 -4.98 -4.41
N ALA A 148 -13.77 -5.39 -5.62
CA ALA A 148 -14.68 -5.79 -6.68
C ALA A 148 -15.55 -6.97 -6.26
N THR A 149 -14.97 -7.98 -5.63
CA THR A 149 -15.68 -9.16 -5.12
C THR A 149 -16.73 -8.77 -4.07
N LYS A 150 -16.37 -7.91 -3.11
CA LYS A 150 -17.29 -7.45 -2.07
C LYS A 150 -18.44 -6.60 -2.64
N LEU A 151 -18.14 -5.72 -3.58
CA LEU A 151 -19.16 -4.92 -4.27
C LEU A 151 -20.12 -5.80 -5.07
N HIS A 152 -19.60 -6.83 -5.75
CA HIS A 152 -20.41 -7.79 -6.47
C HIS A 152 -21.34 -8.57 -5.53
N HIS A 153 -20.85 -9.01 -4.36
CA HIS A 153 -21.68 -9.68 -3.34
C HIS A 153 -22.77 -8.78 -2.76
N LEU A 154 -22.61 -7.46 -2.82
CA LEU A 154 -23.65 -6.50 -2.46
C LEU A 154 -24.66 -6.25 -3.60
N GLY A 155 -24.52 -6.91 -4.73
CA GLY A 155 -25.45 -6.83 -5.86
C GLY A 155 -25.11 -5.75 -6.88
N PHE A 156 -23.96 -5.08 -6.78
CA PHE A 156 -23.54 -4.12 -7.78
C PHE A 156 -23.01 -4.82 -9.05
N SER A 157 -23.28 -4.21 -10.21
CA SER A 157 -22.61 -4.56 -11.46
C SER A 157 -21.18 -4.00 -11.42
N VAL A 158 -20.18 -4.87 -11.48
CA VAL A 158 -18.76 -4.46 -11.38
C VAL A 158 -18.04 -4.82 -12.67
N LEU A 159 -17.28 -3.86 -13.20
CA LEU A 159 -16.42 -3.97 -14.37
C LEU A 159 -14.96 -3.73 -13.94
N GLY A 160 -14.00 -4.50 -14.46
CA GLY A 160 -12.58 -4.41 -14.14
C GLY A 160 -11.67 -4.55 -15.34
#